data_4f846745feedfabb8723da5874173e6c
#
_entry.id   4f846745feedfabb8723da5874173e6c
#
_cell.length_a   1.000
_cell.length_b   1.000
_cell.length_c   1.000
_cell.angle_alpha   90.00
_cell.angle_beta   90.00
_cell.angle_gamma   90.00
#
_symmetry.space_group_name_H-M   'P 1'
#
loop_
_entity.id
_entity.type
_entity.pdbx_description
1 polymer ?
#
loop_
_entity_poly.entity_id
_entity_poly.type
_entity_poly.pdbx_seq_one_letter_code
_entity_poly.pdbx_strand_id
1 'polypeptide(L)'
;MPFVDHPRGRAYYRHWPAPDPRAAVIFLHGFGEHTGLYHRYGFTLNAAGIDLWAVDQFGHGLTPGTRGDFGKIEDSSALAESLTVLAERRHPGLPLIAQGHSFGSVVTLFRLLGAPDRYRAGIISGAPLVPIPEMLDADTSLDLDPSWLSSDPFYRDSMENDPLAFVDADGAPLTRELDRAWDRFGLELPKLKVPTLAVHGSADVIAPVDAVRAYAEQIAALQLKEFRGARHDILNESMHREVAATIVEFIDSQVG
;
A
#
# COMPACT_ATOMS: atom_id res chain seq x y z
N MET A 1 7.74 -3.79 -22.58
CA MET A 1 7.50 -2.97 -21.38
C MET A 1 6.53 -3.71 -20.49
N PRO A 2 6.66 -3.68 -19.17
CA PRO A 2 5.84 -4.44 -18.23
C PRO A 2 4.47 -3.77 -18.06
N PHE A 3 3.47 -4.24 -18.80
CA PHE A 3 2.10 -3.81 -18.67
C PHE A 3 1.19 -5.01 -18.47
N VAL A 4 0.15 -4.85 -17.66
CA VAL A 4 -0.98 -5.77 -17.52
C VAL A 4 -2.22 -5.17 -18.16
N ASP A 5 -3.06 -6.03 -18.74
CA ASP A 5 -4.32 -5.60 -19.34
C ASP A 5 -5.43 -5.53 -18.31
N HIS A 6 -6.30 -4.53 -18.44
CA HIS A 6 -7.48 -4.30 -17.62
C HIS A 6 -8.60 -3.71 -18.51
N PRO A 7 -9.89 -3.88 -18.20
CA PRO A 7 -10.97 -3.28 -19.00
C PRO A 7 -10.89 -1.76 -19.20
N ARG A 8 -10.31 -1.03 -18.26
CA ARG A 8 -10.06 0.42 -18.37
C ARG A 8 -8.82 0.78 -19.20
N GLY A 9 -8.00 -0.19 -19.60
CA GLY A 9 -6.76 0.03 -20.33
C GLY A 9 -5.59 -0.76 -19.75
N ARG A 10 -4.37 -0.42 -20.17
CA ARG A 10 -3.16 -1.10 -19.72
C ARG A 10 -2.55 -0.38 -18.54
N ALA A 11 -2.15 -1.12 -17.50
CA ALA A 11 -1.47 -0.59 -16.33
C ALA A 11 0.00 -1.02 -16.31
N TYR A 12 0.89 -0.07 -16.03
CA TYR A 12 2.30 -0.33 -15.87
C TYR A 12 2.56 -1.04 -14.54
N TYR A 13 3.43 -2.05 -14.55
CA TYR A 13 3.89 -2.68 -13.32
C TYR A 13 5.42 -2.74 -13.26
N ARG A 14 5.94 -2.89 -12.06
CA ARG A 14 7.34 -3.09 -11.76
C ARG A 14 7.53 -4.37 -10.97
N HIS A 15 8.60 -5.08 -11.28
CA HIS A 15 8.97 -6.31 -10.61
C HIS A 15 10.43 -6.24 -10.16
N TRP A 16 10.69 -6.54 -8.89
CA TRP A 16 12.02 -6.72 -8.33
C TRP A 16 12.21 -8.21 -8.02
N PRO A 17 12.77 -8.99 -8.99
CA PRO A 17 12.85 -10.43 -8.86
C PRO A 17 13.97 -10.85 -7.92
N ALA A 18 13.68 -11.68 -6.92
CA ALA A 18 14.67 -12.38 -6.16
C ALA A 18 15.16 -13.62 -6.94
N PRO A 19 16.46 -14.01 -6.84
CA PRO A 19 16.99 -15.17 -7.57
C PRO A 19 16.32 -16.48 -7.20
N ASP A 20 16.01 -16.68 -5.91
CA ASP A 20 15.32 -17.85 -5.35
C ASP A 20 14.32 -17.37 -4.29
N PRO A 21 13.14 -16.92 -4.73
CA PRO A 21 12.20 -16.27 -3.83
C PRO A 21 11.49 -17.27 -2.91
N ARG A 22 11.33 -16.91 -1.62
CA ARG A 22 10.57 -17.68 -0.63
C ARG A 22 9.16 -17.15 -0.41
N ALA A 23 8.86 -15.94 -0.91
CA ALA A 23 7.53 -15.33 -0.93
C ALA A 23 7.44 -14.31 -2.07
N ALA A 24 6.21 -14.01 -2.50
CA ALA A 24 5.93 -12.91 -3.42
C ALA A 24 5.01 -11.88 -2.75
N VAL A 25 5.43 -10.63 -2.74
CA VAL A 25 4.64 -9.48 -2.27
C VAL A 25 3.96 -8.83 -3.46
N ILE A 26 2.65 -8.63 -3.36
CA ILE A 26 1.83 -7.87 -4.30
C ILE A 26 1.52 -6.51 -3.67
N PHE A 27 2.14 -5.46 -4.18
CA PHE A 27 2.17 -4.15 -3.55
C PHE A 27 1.36 -3.10 -4.32
N LEU A 28 0.59 -2.30 -3.57
CA LEU A 28 -0.16 -1.14 -4.02
C LEU A 28 0.32 0.13 -3.30
N HIS A 29 0.72 1.13 -4.07
CA HIS A 29 1.18 2.42 -3.56
C HIS A 29 0.03 3.32 -3.06
N GLY A 30 0.35 4.42 -2.39
CA GLY A 30 -0.59 5.44 -1.95
C GLY A 30 -1.03 6.40 -3.04
N PHE A 31 -1.96 7.30 -2.70
CA PHE A 31 -2.42 8.35 -3.60
C PHE A 31 -1.29 9.35 -3.87
N GLY A 32 -1.15 9.78 -5.12
CA GLY A 32 -0.09 10.70 -5.54
C GLY A 32 1.27 10.05 -5.81
N GLU A 33 1.43 8.78 -5.48
CA GLU A 33 2.66 8.02 -5.63
C GLU A 33 2.70 7.18 -6.92
N HIS A 34 3.79 6.45 -7.08
CA HIS A 34 3.97 5.42 -8.12
C HIS A 34 5.07 4.42 -7.72
N THR A 35 5.14 3.31 -8.42
CA THR A 35 6.08 2.22 -8.09
C THR A 35 7.55 2.64 -8.11
N GLY A 36 7.93 3.68 -8.85
CA GLY A 36 9.30 4.19 -8.90
C GLY A 36 9.82 4.72 -7.56
N LEU A 37 8.96 5.22 -6.69
CA LEU A 37 9.33 5.72 -5.37
C LEU A 37 9.77 4.61 -4.39
N TYR A 38 9.49 3.36 -4.73
CA TYR A 38 9.72 2.20 -3.86
C TYR A 38 10.98 1.38 -4.22
N HIS A 39 11.93 1.95 -4.97
CA HIS A 39 13.15 1.23 -5.35
C HIS A 39 13.98 0.76 -4.15
N ARG A 40 14.17 1.63 -3.14
CA ARG A 40 14.92 1.28 -1.93
C ARG A 40 14.28 0.10 -1.20
N TYR A 41 12.96 0.13 -1.07
CA TYR A 41 12.17 -0.94 -0.47
C TYR A 41 12.26 -2.23 -1.31
N GLY A 42 12.02 -2.14 -2.61
CA GLY A 42 12.08 -3.28 -3.52
C GLY A 42 13.44 -3.99 -3.52
N PHE A 43 14.54 -3.24 -3.52
CA PHE A 43 15.88 -3.83 -3.40
C PHE A 43 16.12 -4.50 -2.05
N THR A 44 15.57 -3.95 -0.96
CA THR A 44 15.70 -4.56 0.36
C THR A 44 14.95 -5.90 0.42
N LEU A 45 13.73 -5.99 -0.09
CA LEU A 45 12.98 -7.24 -0.17
C LEU A 45 13.67 -8.26 -1.09
N ASN A 46 14.13 -7.82 -2.26
CA ASN A 46 14.87 -8.66 -3.20
C ASN A 46 16.12 -9.28 -2.54
N ALA A 47 16.93 -8.46 -1.86
CA ALA A 47 18.11 -8.92 -1.13
C ALA A 47 17.76 -9.92 -0.01
N ALA A 48 16.56 -9.84 0.54
CA ALA A 48 16.04 -10.78 1.52
C ALA A 48 15.36 -12.01 0.89
N GLY A 49 15.45 -12.23 -0.42
CA GLY A 49 14.83 -13.39 -1.09
C GLY A 49 13.31 -13.29 -1.19
N ILE A 50 12.77 -12.09 -1.34
CA ILE A 50 11.33 -11.85 -1.48
C ILE A 50 11.09 -11.13 -2.80
N ASP A 51 10.26 -11.72 -3.68
CA ASP A 51 9.81 -11.08 -4.91
C ASP A 51 8.86 -9.93 -4.60
N LEU A 52 9.09 -8.75 -5.17
CA LEU A 52 8.15 -7.65 -5.09
C LEU A 52 7.54 -7.33 -6.45
N TRP A 53 6.22 -7.37 -6.53
CA TRP A 53 5.41 -6.98 -7.68
C TRP A 53 4.58 -5.78 -7.31
N ALA A 54 4.70 -4.68 -8.04
CA ALA A 54 3.96 -3.45 -7.77
C ALA A 54 3.37 -2.87 -9.06
N VAL A 55 2.18 -2.29 -9.01
CA VAL A 55 1.50 -1.68 -10.16
C VAL A 55 1.31 -0.19 -9.92
N ASP A 56 1.55 0.61 -10.97
CA ASP A 56 1.07 1.99 -10.99
C ASP A 56 -0.45 1.96 -11.21
N GLN A 57 -1.20 2.43 -10.22
CA GLN A 57 -2.67 2.46 -10.30
C GLN A 57 -3.12 3.44 -11.39
N PHE A 58 -4.36 3.35 -11.89
CA PHE A 58 -4.85 4.27 -12.91
C PHE A 58 -4.67 5.73 -12.48
N GLY A 59 -4.34 6.61 -13.41
CA GLY A 59 -4.07 8.02 -13.15
C GLY A 59 -2.81 8.31 -12.32
N HIS A 60 -1.93 7.31 -12.14
CA HIS A 60 -0.67 7.43 -11.41
C HIS A 60 0.51 6.87 -12.21
N GLY A 61 1.68 7.44 -11.96
CA GLY A 61 2.93 6.97 -12.55
C GLY A 61 2.90 6.87 -14.07
N LEU A 62 3.27 5.70 -14.61
CA LEU A 62 3.27 5.41 -16.04
C LEU A 62 1.97 4.76 -16.54
N THR A 63 0.99 4.56 -15.68
CA THR A 63 -0.34 4.07 -16.07
C THR A 63 -1.21 5.23 -16.56
N PRO A 64 -1.76 5.15 -17.78
CA PRO A 64 -2.60 6.21 -18.33
C PRO A 64 -3.86 6.46 -17.50
N GLY A 65 -4.36 7.68 -17.56
CA GLY A 65 -5.60 8.11 -16.90
C GLY A 65 -5.56 9.61 -16.56
N THR A 66 -6.68 10.12 -16.10
CA THR A 66 -6.72 11.45 -15.48
C THR A 66 -5.95 11.39 -14.17
N ARG A 67 -5.07 12.35 -13.92
CA ARG A 67 -4.23 12.42 -12.71
C ARG A 67 -5.09 12.31 -11.46
N GLY A 68 -4.75 11.33 -10.60
CA GLY A 68 -5.48 11.05 -9.37
C GLY A 68 -6.77 10.23 -9.52
N ASP A 69 -7.24 9.96 -10.75
CA ASP A 69 -8.43 9.10 -10.98
C ASP A 69 -8.04 7.62 -11.08
N PHE A 70 -7.93 6.95 -9.95
CA PHE A 70 -7.70 5.50 -9.90
C PHE A 70 -8.99 4.68 -10.16
N GLY A 71 -10.15 5.32 -10.31
CA GLY A 71 -11.46 4.69 -10.48
C GLY A 71 -12.07 4.26 -9.16
N LYS A 72 -12.33 2.96 -9.01
CA LYS A 72 -12.87 2.35 -7.79
C LYS A 72 -11.83 1.46 -7.12
N ILE A 73 -12.04 1.14 -5.85
CA ILE A 73 -11.24 0.15 -5.12
C ILE A 73 -11.17 -1.18 -5.89
N GLU A 74 -12.28 -1.57 -6.54
CA GLU A 74 -12.38 -2.79 -7.34
C GLU A 74 -11.44 -2.78 -8.56
N ASP A 75 -11.20 -1.61 -9.18
CA ASP A 75 -10.25 -1.47 -10.29
C ASP A 75 -8.81 -1.72 -9.81
N SER A 76 -8.40 -1.08 -8.72
CA SER A 76 -7.09 -1.31 -8.10
C SER A 76 -6.93 -2.75 -7.59
N SER A 77 -8.00 -3.34 -7.05
CA SER A 77 -8.02 -4.75 -6.65
C SER A 77 -7.83 -5.69 -7.85
N ALA A 78 -8.43 -5.39 -9.00
CA ALA A 78 -8.27 -6.18 -10.22
C ALA A 78 -6.85 -6.07 -10.80
N LEU A 79 -6.22 -4.89 -10.70
CA LEU A 79 -4.79 -4.73 -11.05
C LEU A 79 -3.89 -5.59 -10.16
N ALA A 80 -4.11 -5.58 -8.85
CA ALA A 80 -3.38 -6.43 -7.92
C ALA A 80 -3.63 -7.93 -8.21
N GLU A 81 -4.84 -8.33 -8.61
CA GLU A 81 -5.12 -9.70 -9.03
C GLU A 81 -4.33 -10.09 -10.28
N SER A 82 -4.21 -9.20 -11.25
CA SER A 82 -3.40 -9.43 -12.45
C SER A 82 -1.94 -9.71 -12.09
N LEU A 83 -1.37 -8.95 -11.13
CA LEU A 83 -0.02 -9.21 -10.63
C LEU A 83 0.08 -10.53 -9.84
N THR A 84 -0.95 -10.85 -9.05
CA THR A 84 -1.04 -12.11 -8.31
C THR A 84 -0.94 -13.30 -9.27
N VAL A 85 -1.69 -13.27 -10.37
CA VAL A 85 -1.65 -14.31 -11.42
C VAL A 85 -0.27 -14.38 -12.09
N LEU A 86 0.39 -13.24 -12.32
CA LEU A 86 1.75 -13.22 -12.89
C LEU A 86 2.77 -13.85 -11.93
N ALA A 87 2.71 -13.52 -10.64
CA ALA A 87 3.58 -14.08 -9.61
C ALA A 87 3.40 -15.59 -9.49
N GLU A 88 2.15 -16.09 -9.47
CA GLU A 88 1.84 -17.53 -9.42
C GLU A 88 2.32 -18.29 -10.67
N ARG A 89 2.19 -17.68 -11.85
CA ARG A 89 2.70 -18.29 -13.08
C ARG A 89 4.21 -18.38 -13.10
N ARG A 90 4.90 -17.37 -12.53
CA ARG A 90 6.35 -17.35 -12.45
C ARG A 90 6.91 -18.35 -11.44
N HIS A 91 6.26 -18.46 -10.28
CA HIS A 91 6.66 -19.31 -9.17
C HIS A 91 5.43 -20.03 -8.57
N PRO A 92 4.99 -21.16 -9.20
CA PRO A 92 3.82 -21.89 -8.72
C PRO A 92 3.99 -22.38 -7.28
N GLY A 93 3.01 -22.08 -6.43
CA GLY A 93 3.01 -22.51 -5.02
C GLY A 93 3.78 -21.60 -4.07
N LEU A 94 4.37 -20.50 -4.57
CA LEU A 94 5.04 -19.53 -3.71
C LEU A 94 4.02 -18.82 -2.81
N PRO A 95 4.27 -18.69 -1.48
CA PRO A 95 3.41 -17.92 -0.59
C PRO A 95 3.21 -16.47 -1.08
N LEU A 96 1.95 -16.04 -1.12
CA LEU A 96 1.57 -14.70 -1.54
C LEU A 96 1.29 -13.80 -0.34
N ILE A 97 1.85 -12.60 -0.37
CA ILE A 97 1.65 -11.55 0.63
C ILE A 97 0.99 -10.36 -0.04
N ALA A 98 -0.18 -9.95 0.45
CA ALA A 98 -0.80 -8.72 -0.02
C ALA A 98 -0.25 -7.53 0.78
N GLN A 99 0.18 -6.48 0.10
CA GLN A 99 0.72 -5.31 0.78
C GLN A 99 0.21 -4.01 0.14
N GLY A 100 0.01 -2.99 0.98
CA GLY A 100 -0.31 -1.66 0.50
C GLY A 100 0.15 -0.55 1.43
N HIS A 101 0.26 0.64 0.87
CA HIS A 101 0.53 1.87 1.60
C HIS A 101 -0.65 2.85 1.43
N SER A 102 -1.05 3.55 2.51
CA SER A 102 -2.11 4.55 2.49
C SER A 102 -3.37 4.03 1.79
N PHE A 103 -3.84 4.64 0.69
CA PHE A 103 -4.94 4.12 -0.11
C PHE A 103 -4.70 2.67 -0.56
N GLY A 104 -3.48 2.30 -0.92
CA GLY A 104 -3.12 0.91 -1.23
C GLY A 104 -3.38 -0.06 -0.07
N SER A 105 -3.27 0.39 1.19
CA SER A 105 -3.64 -0.39 2.38
C SER A 105 -5.14 -0.68 2.43
N VAL A 106 -5.96 0.30 2.05
CA VAL A 106 -7.42 0.13 1.95
C VAL A 106 -7.76 -0.97 0.94
N VAL A 107 -7.20 -0.89 -0.27
CA VAL A 107 -7.40 -1.93 -1.30
C VAL A 107 -6.89 -3.29 -0.82
N THR A 108 -5.75 -3.33 -0.15
CA THR A 108 -5.18 -4.56 0.43
C THR A 108 -6.15 -5.20 1.42
N LEU A 109 -6.71 -4.43 2.35
CA LEU A 109 -7.70 -4.96 3.30
C LEU A 109 -8.97 -5.46 2.61
N PHE A 110 -9.44 -4.80 1.56
CA PHE A 110 -10.55 -5.30 0.75
C PHE A 110 -10.26 -6.69 0.17
N ARG A 111 -9.03 -6.92 -0.29
CA ARG A 111 -8.59 -8.21 -0.84
C ARG A 111 -8.50 -9.27 0.26
N LEU A 112 -7.91 -8.95 1.41
CA LEU A 112 -7.79 -9.88 2.54
C LEU A 112 -9.15 -10.29 3.11
N LEU A 113 -10.11 -9.37 3.15
CA LEU A 113 -11.48 -9.66 3.58
C LEU A 113 -12.28 -10.46 2.52
N GLY A 114 -12.06 -10.15 1.23
CA GLY A 114 -12.80 -10.78 0.13
C GLY A 114 -12.29 -12.15 -0.29
N ALA A 115 -11.00 -12.44 -0.11
CA ALA A 115 -10.35 -13.69 -0.52
C ALA A 115 -9.27 -14.12 0.51
N PRO A 116 -9.67 -14.42 1.77
CA PRO A 116 -8.72 -14.68 2.84
C PRO A 116 -7.80 -15.88 2.58
N ASP A 117 -8.28 -16.89 1.88
CA ASP A 117 -7.50 -18.12 1.58
C ASP A 117 -6.44 -17.89 0.49
N ARG A 118 -6.46 -16.74 -0.18
CA ARG A 118 -5.54 -16.42 -1.27
C ARG A 118 -4.17 -15.99 -0.78
N TYR A 119 -4.10 -15.41 0.42
CA TYR A 119 -2.89 -14.79 0.94
C TYR A 119 -2.42 -15.48 2.21
N ARG A 120 -1.11 -15.69 2.30
CA ARG A 120 -0.45 -16.20 3.49
C ARG A 120 -0.45 -15.16 4.61
N ALA A 121 -0.27 -13.88 4.24
CA ALA A 121 -0.29 -12.76 5.16
C ALA A 121 -0.65 -11.43 4.45
N GLY A 122 -0.96 -10.40 5.23
CA GLY A 122 -1.16 -9.03 4.81
C GLY A 122 -0.16 -8.06 5.45
N ILE A 123 0.15 -6.97 4.76
CA ILE A 123 0.94 -5.86 5.31
C ILE A 123 0.26 -4.55 4.91
N ILE A 124 0.02 -3.69 5.88
CA ILE A 124 -0.53 -2.35 5.66
C ILE A 124 0.39 -1.29 6.28
N SER A 125 0.51 -0.15 5.64
CA SER A 125 1.30 0.98 6.14
C SER A 125 0.59 2.31 5.93
N GLY A 126 0.65 3.22 6.91
CA GLY A 126 -0.07 4.50 6.85
C GLY A 126 -1.56 4.34 6.55
N ALA A 127 -2.21 3.32 7.12
CA ALA A 127 -3.55 2.90 6.73
C ALA A 127 -4.65 3.80 7.30
N PRO A 128 -5.49 4.49 6.49
CA PRO A 128 -6.62 5.30 6.93
C PRO A 128 -7.83 4.39 7.23
N LEU A 129 -7.94 3.88 8.46
CA LEU A 129 -8.95 2.89 8.85
C LEU A 129 -10.28 3.48 9.32
N VAL A 130 -10.33 4.77 9.59
CA VAL A 130 -11.52 5.51 10.03
C VAL A 130 -11.65 6.82 9.27
N PRO A 131 -12.83 7.45 9.24
CA PRO A 131 -13.02 8.77 8.67
C PRO A 131 -11.99 9.79 9.17
N ILE A 132 -11.39 10.51 8.24
CA ILE A 132 -10.46 11.62 8.50
C ILE A 132 -11.25 12.89 8.20
N PRO A 133 -11.60 13.71 9.22
CA PRO A 133 -12.50 14.85 9.05
C PRO A 133 -12.07 15.81 7.94
N GLU A 134 -10.76 16.03 7.80
CA GLU A 134 -10.16 16.92 6.81
C GLU A 134 -10.30 16.39 5.37
N MET A 135 -10.55 15.09 5.20
CA MET A 135 -10.77 14.44 3.89
C MET A 135 -12.25 14.26 3.55
N LEU A 136 -13.17 14.61 4.44
CA LEU A 136 -14.62 14.46 4.20
C LEU A 136 -15.22 15.59 3.37
N ASP A 137 -14.50 16.68 3.15
CA ASP A 137 -14.94 17.77 2.29
C ASP A 137 -14.61 17.44 0.82
N ALA A 138 -15.60 16.93 0.10
CA ALA A 138 -15.47 16.48 -1.29
C ALA A 138 -15.16 17.61 -2.29
N ASP A 139 -15.30 18.86 -1.88
CA ASP A 139 -14.97 20.03 -2.71
C ASP A 139 -13.52 20.47 -2.52
N THR A 140 -12.74 19.77 -1.70
CA THR A 140 -11.39 20.17 -1.35
C THR A 140 -10.39 19.52 -2.32
N SER A 141 -9.64 20.35 -3.03
CA SER A 141 -8.39 19.94 -3.67
C SER A 141 -7.43 19.41 -2.60
N LEU A 142 -6.92 18.21 -2.77
CA LEU A 142 -5.83 17.71 -1.94
C LEU A 142 -4.56 18.50 -2.29
N ASP A 143 -3.96 19.10 -1.28
CA ASP A 143 -2.68 19.81 -1.35
C ASP A 143 -1.86 19.40 -0.13
N LEU A 144 -1.07 18.34 -0.30
CA LEU A 144 -0.31 17.73 0.78
C LEU A 144 1.08 18.35 0.86
N ASP A 145 1.45 18.88 2.02
CA ASP A 145 2.83 19.27 2.30
C ASP A 145 3.71 18.01 2.32
N PRO A 146 4.74 17.89 1.45
CA PRO A 146 5.65 16.75 1.45
C PRO A 146 6.31 16.48 2.81
N SER A 147 6.39 17.51 3.66
CA SER A 147 6.89 17.35 5.03
C SER A 147 5.97 16.53 5.93
N TRP A 148 4.68 16.38 5.62
CA TRP A 148 3.77 15.50 6.34
C TRP A 148 3.96 14.04 5.95
N LEU A 149 4.46 13.81 4.72
CA LEU A 149 4.65 12.47 4.18
C LEU A 149 5.86 11.78 4.81
N SER A 150 7.02 12.44 4.83
CA SER A 150 8.27 11.84 5.34
C SER A 150 9.25 12.86 5.88
N SER A 151 10.11 12.44 6.80
CA SER A 151 11.28 13.20 7.25
C SER A 151 12.50 13.02 6.33
N ASP A 152 12.49 12.00 5.45
CA ASP A 152 13.59 11.69 4.53
C ASP A 152 13.67 12.77 3.42
N PRO A 153 14.78 13.53 3.35
CA PRO A 153 14.91 14.62 2.37
C PRO A 153 14.95 14.11 0.93
N PHE A 154 15.47 12.90 0.68
CA PHE A 154 15.48 12.31 -0.66
C PHE A 154 14.07 11.99 -1.14
N TYR A 155 13.23 11.44 -0.27
CA TYR A 155 11.84 11.13 -0.63
C TYR A 155 11.03 12.42 -0.85
N ARG A 156 11.20 13.43 0.01
CA ARG A 156 10.52 14.73 -0.18
C ARG A 156 10.90 15.39 -1.50
N ASP A 157 12.20 15.39 -1.82
CA ASP A 157 12.68 15.90 -3.12
C ASP A 157 12.04 15.13 -4.30
N SER A 158 11.89 13.81 -4.16
CA SER A 158 11.20 12.99 -5.17
C SER A 158 9.73 13.38 -5.30
N MET A 159 9.01 13.62 -4.21
CA MET A 159 7.60 14.04 -4.27
C MET A 159 7.43 15.43 -4.90
N GLU A 160 8.38 16.34 -4.70
CA GLU A 160 8.34 17.69 -5.24
C GLU A 160 8.79 17.77 -6.71
N ASN A 161 9.74 16.92 -7.13
CA ASN A 161 10.45 17.07 -8.41
C ASN A 161 10.25 15.93 -9.40
N ASP A 162 9.71 14.76 -8.99
CA ASP A 162 9.39 13.67 -9.92
C ASP A 162 8.07 14.01 -10.65
N PRO A 163 8.09 14.14 -12.00
CA PRO A 163 6.89 14.48 -12.76
C PRO A 163 5.79 13.40 -12.71
N LEU A 164 6.10 12.21 -12.23
CA LEU A 164 5.15 11.10 -12.08
C LEU A 164 4.49 11.07 -10.70
N ALA A 165 5.06 11.75 -9.70
CA ALA A 165 4.47 11.94 -8.39
C ALA A 165 3.63 13.23 -8.35
N PHE A 166 2.74 13.33 -7.38
CA PHE A 166 1.98 14.55 -7.14
C PHE A 166 1.45 14.62 -5.72
N VAL A 167 1.35 15.85 -5.21
CA VAL A 167 0.78 16.16 -3.88
C VAL A 167 -0.53 16.93 -4.00
N ASP A 168 -0.83 17.42 -5.21
CA ASP A 168 -2.02 18.21 -5.56
C ASP A 168 -2.87 17.47 -6.60
N ALA A 169 -4.13 17.26 -6.29
CA ALA A 169 -5.10 16.68 -7.23
C ALA A 169 -6.54 16.89 -6.75
N ASP A 170 -7.50 16.61 -7.63
CA ASP A 170 -8.90 16.45 -7.24
C ASP A 170 -9.01 15.31 -6.22
N GLY A 171 -9.39 15.65 -4.99
CA GLY A 171 -9.56 14.70 -3.89
C GLY A 171 -10.87 13.91 -3.93
N ALA A 172 -11.86 14.35 -4.72
CA ALA A 172 -13.19 13.76 -4.73
C ALA A 172 -13.22 12.25 -5.06
N PRO A 173 -12.42 11.73 -6.02
CA PRO A 173 -12.35 10.30 -6.25
C PRO A 173 -11.83 9.52 -5.04
N LEU A 174 -10.80 10.03 -4.36
CA LEU A 174 -10.23 9.40 -3.17
C LEU A 174 -11.22 9.42 -2.00
N THR A 175 -11.79 10.58 -1.68
CA THR A 175 -12.74 10.77 -0.58
C THR A 175 -13.92 9.81 -0.73
N ARG A 176 -14.51 9.73 -1.92
CA ARG A 176 -15.65 8.84 -2.20
C ARG A 176 -15.32 7.36 -1.94
N GLU A 177 -14.14 6.91 -2.34
CA GLU A 177 -13.75 5.51 -2.18
C GLU A 177 -13.32 5.20 -0.75
N LEU A 178 -12.71 6.16 -0.04
CA LEU A 178 -12.42 6.04 1.39
C LEU A 178 -13.70 5.96 2.22
N ASP A 179 -14.70 6.80 1.94
CA ASP A 179 -15.99 6.78 2.64
C ASP A 179 -16.67 5.40 2.53
N ARG A 180 -16.73 4.84 1.32
CA ARG A 180 -17.20 3.47 1.11
C ARG A 180 -16.39 2.42 1.88
N ALA A 181 -15.08 2.63 1.99
CA ALA A 181 -14.19 1.71 2.68
C ALA A 181 -14.43 1.76 4.20
N TRP A 182 -14.58 2.94 4.78
CA TRP A 182 -14.81 3.10 6.21
C TRP A 182 -16.12 2.46 6.66
N ASP A 183 -17.20 2.62 5.88
CA ASP A 183 -18.47 1.92 6.12
C ASP A 183 -18.26 0.41 6.19
N ARG A 184 -17.53 -0.15 5.23
CA ARG A 184 -17.23 -1.56 5.19
C ARG A 184 -16.34 -2.02 6.34
N PHE A 185 -15.30 -1.24 6.67
CA PHE A 185 -14.35 -1.57 7.74
C PHE A 185 -15.02 -1.64 9.11
N GLY A 186 -15.94 -0.75 9.41
CA GLY A 186 -16.72 -0.81 10.64
C GLY A 186 -17.46 -2.15 10.84
N LEU A 187 -17.86 -2.81 9.74
CA LEU A 187 -18.63 -4.06 9.77
C LEU A 187 -17.80 -5.32 9.58
N GLU A 188 -16.73 -5.25 8.78
CA GLU A 188 -16.02 -6.44 8.29
C GLU A 188 -14.59 -6.55 8.82
N LEU A 189 -13.90 -5.45 9.13
CA LEU A 189 -12.53 -5.50 9.60
C LEU A 189 -12.35 -6.34 10.89
N PRO A 190 -13.31 -6.34 11.85
CA PRO A 190 -13.26 -7.26 12.98
C PRO A 190 -13.28 -8.75 12.62
N LYS A 191 -13.62 -9.10 11.37
CA LYS A 191 -13.64 -10.48 10.86
C LYS A 191 -12.35 -10.87 10.13
N LEU A 192 -11.35 -10.01 10.11
CA LEU A 192 -10.05 -10.28 9.48
C LEU A 192 -9.41 -11.53 10.09
N LYS A 193 -9.08 -12.50 9.24
CA LYS A 193 -8.48 -13.79 9.64
C LYS A 193 -7.05 -13.95 9.18
N VAL A 194 -6.68 -13.27 8.09
CA VAL A 194 -5.33 -13.33 7.51
C VAL A 194 -4.37 -12.62 8.46
N PRO A 195 -3.28 -13.27 8.91
CA PRO A 195 -2.25 -12.60 9.71
C PRO A 195 -1.80 -11.32 9.01
N THR A 196 -1.95 -10.19 9.66
CA THR A 196 -1.69 -8.88 9.06
C THR A 196 -0.81 -8.04 9.97
N LEU A 197 0.27 -7.48 9.42
CA LEU A 197 1.12 -6.51 10.07
C LEU A 197 0.76 -5.10 9.61
N ALA A 198 0.45 -4.22 10.54
CA ALA A 198 0.43 -2.78 10.32
C ALA A 198 1.77 -2.18 10.76
N VAL A 199 2.48 -1.50 9.86
CA VAL A 199 3.61 -0.63 10.18
C VAL A 199 3.16 0.81 10.09
N HIS A 200 3.37 1.61 11.13
CA HIS A 200 2.79 2.95 11.20
C HIS A 200 3.72 3.96 11.89
N GLY A 201 3.75 5.18 11.36
CA GLY A 201 4.47 6.27 11.99
C GLY A 201 3.68 6.88 13.15
N SER A 202 4.31 7.07 14.32
CA SER A 202 3.60 7.68 15.45
C SER A 202 3.36 9.18 15.30
N ALA A 203 3.97 9.81 14.29
CA ALA A 203 3.78 11.23 13.93
C ALA A 203 3.04 11.37 12.57
N ASP A 204 2.32 10.35 12.14
CA ASP A 204 1.47 10.40 10.97
C ASP A 204 0.25 11.30 11.23
N VAL A 205 0.23 12.45 10.56
CA VAL A 205 -0.86 13.45 10.68
C VAL A 205 -1.92 13.27 9.59
N ILE A 206 -1.66 12.44 8.57
CA ILE A 206 -2.57 12.16 7.46
C ILE A 206 -3.52 11.03 7.85
N ALA A 207 -2.97 9.92 8.36
CA ALA A 207 -3.73 8.79 8.87
C ALA A 207 -3.30 8.50 10.32
N PRO A 208 -3.88 9.17 11.33
CA PRO A 208 -3.46 9.01 12.71
C PRO A 208 -3.47 7.56 13.19
N VAL A 209 -2.40 7.14 13.85
CA VAL A 209 -2.17 5.75 14.27
C VAL A 209 -3.19 5.23 15.28
N ASP A 210 -3.92 6.11 15.96
CA ASP A 210 -4.88 5.74 17.02
C ASP A 210 -5.97 4.78 16.52
N ALA A 211 -6.43 4.96 15.29
CA ALA A 211 -7.40 4.03 14.69
C ALA A 211 -6.81 2.63 14.52
N VAL A 212 -5.57 2.53 14.08
CA VAL A 212 -4.88 1.24 13.91
C VAL A 212 -4.65 0.57 15.24
N ARG A 213 -4.29 1.33 16.30
CA ARG A 213 -4.18 0.82 17.69
C ARG A 213 -5.49 0.20 18.15
N ALA A 214 -6.59 0.94 18.01
CA ALA A 214 -7.91 0.48 18.44
C ALA A 214 -8.34 -0.82 17.73
N TYR A 215 -8.05 -0.96 16.45
CA TYR A 215 -8.33 -2.20 15.73
C TYR A 215 -7.37 -3.33 16.12
N ALA A 216 -6.09 -3.06 16.30
CA ALA A 216 -5.11 -4.08 16.71
C ALA A 216 -5.38 -4.66 18.10
N GLU A 217 -5.95 -3.87 19.01
CA GLU A 217 -6.42 -4.36 20.32
C GLU A 217 -7.59 -5.33 20.22
N GLN A 218 -8.42 -5.23 19.17
CA GLN A 218 -9.65 -6.00 19.01
C GLN A 218 -9.50 -7.19 18.06
N ILE A 219 -8.56 -7.13 17.11
CA ILE A 219 -8.41 -8.09 16.02
C ILE A 219 -7.15 -8.90 16.22
N ALA A 220 -7.28 -10.14 16.67
CA ALA A 220 -6.15 -11.03 16.95
C ALA A 220 -5.22 -11.27 15.74
N ALA A 221 -5.75 -11.16 14.52
CA ALA A 221 -4.99 -11.30 13.28
C ALA A 221 -4.20 -10.04 12.89
N LEU A 222 -4.47 -8.88 13.51
CA LEU A 222 -3.82 -7.62 13.21
C LEU A 222 -2.78 -7.27 14.27
N GLN A 223 -1.51 -7.23 13.87
CA GLN A 223 -0.39 -6.79 14.69
C GLN A 223 0.00 -5.36 14.31
N LEU A 224 0.27 -4.50 15.27
CA LEU A 224 0.77 -3.15 15.03
C LEU A 224 2.23 -3.03 15.47
N LYS A 225 3.08 -2.52 14.57
CA LYS A 225 4.41 -2.03 14.88
C LYS A 225 4.47 -0.53 14.61
N GLU A 226 4.60 0.25 15.66
CA GLU A 226 4.78 1.69 15.58
C GLU A 226 6.25 2.07 15.51
N PHE A 227 6.52 3.11 14.70
CA PHE A 227 7.84 3.72 14.56
C PHE A 227 7.78 5.14 15.09
N ARG A 228 8.49 5.37 16.18
CA ARG A 228 8.44 6.64 16.90
C ARG A 228 8.98 7.79 16.06
N GLY A 229 8.16 8.84 15.89
CA GLY A 229 8.51 10.06 15.17
C GLY A 229 8.46 9.92 13.64
N ALA A 230 8.21 8.71 13.12
CA ALA A 230 7.98 8.51 11.69
C ALA A 230 6.64 9.08 11.26
N ARG A 231 6.56 9.51 10.01
CA ARG A 231 5.40 10.14 9.37
C ARG A 231 4.64 9.15 8.50
N HIS A 232 3.83 9.66 7.56
CA HIS A 232 2.89 8.88 6.78
C HIS A 232 3.56 7.81 5.90
N ASP A 233 4.51 8.21 5.05
CA ASP A 233 5.20 7.35 4.09
C ASP A 233 6.30 6.51 4.75
N ILE A 234 5.89 5.69 5.70
CA ILE A 234 6.75 4.92 6.57
C ILE A 234 7.77 4.05 5.81
N LEU A 235 7.43 3.55 4.62
CA LEU A 235 8.31 2.74 3.78
C LEU A 235 9.43 3.58 3.13
N ASN A 236 9.24 4.89 3.06
CA ASN A 236 10.15 5.88 2.50
C ASN A 236 10.69 6.87 3.55
N GLU A 237 10.47 6.60 4.83
CA GLU A 237 11.00 7.38 5.95
C GLU A 237 12.53 7.27 6.09
N SER A 238 13.12 8.17 6.85
CA SER A 238 14.56 8.11 7.19
C SER A 238 14.96 6.78 7.84
N MET A 239 14.04 6.13 8.53
CA MET A 239 14.19 4.80 9.12
C MET A 239 13.68 3.65 8.23
N HIS A 240 13.51 3.85 6.92
CA HIS A 240 12.97 2.86 5.98
C HIS A 240 13.65 1.48 6.05
N ARG A 241 14.94 1.42 6.44
CA ARG A 241 15.68 0.15 6.58
C ARG A 241 15.18 -0.67 7.76
N GLU A 242 14.91 -0.01 8.89
CA GLU A 242 14.35 -0.65 10.09
C GLU A 242 12.92 -1.13 9.83
N VAL A 243 12.12 -0.31 9.15
CA VAL A 243 10.76 -0.67 8.72
C VAL A 243 10.78 -1.90 7.81
N ALA A 244 11.65 -1.90 6.79
CA ALA A 244 11.78 -3.03 5.87
C ALA A 244 12.27 -4.30 6.58
N ALA A 245 13.21 -4.19 7.51
CA ALA A 245 13.68 -5.33 8.33
C ALA A 245 12.52 -5.93 9.15
N THR A 246 11.71 -5.10 9.81
CA THR A 246 10.51 -5.55 10.54
C THR A 246 9.53 -6.29 9.62
N ILE A 247 9.31 -5.79 8.41
CA ILE A 247 8.44 -6.44 7.43
C ILE A 247 9.02 -7.79 6.99
N VAL A 248 10.31 -7.87 6.73
CA VAL A 248 11.00 -9.13 6.36
C VAL A 248 10.86 -10.15 7.49
N GLU A 249 11.12 -9.77 8.74
CA GLU A 249 10.95 -10.65 9.92
C GLU A 249 9.51 -11.17 10.03
N PHE A 250 8.52 -10.30 9.82
CA PHE A 250 7.13 -10.73 9.80
C PHE A 250 6.85 -11.73 8.68
N ILE A 251 7.27 -11.46 7.45
CA ILE A 251 7.10 -12.39 6.32
C ILE A 251 7.73 -13.74 6.67
N ASP A 252 8.97 -13.76 7.19
CA ASP A 252 9.67 -14.98 7.56
C ASP A 252 8.89 -15.80 8.59
N SER A 253 8.27 -15.16 9.57
CA SER A 253 7.44 -15.83 10.57
C SER A 253 6.17 -16.48 9.97
N GLN A 254 5.74 -16.03 8.78
CA GLN A 254 4.52 -16.54 8.13
C GLN A 254 4.80 -17.63 7.08
N VAL A 255 6.02 -17.69 6.51
CA VAL A 255 6.36 -18.59 5.40
C VAL A 255 7.39 -19.66 5.76
N GLY A 256 8.00 -19.55 6.94
CA GLY A 256 8.99 -20.47 7.47
C GLY A 256 8.45 -21.81 7.97
#